data_fdd8849855dcc8ca10118e045cbd550c
#
_entry.id   fdd8849855dcc8ca10118e045cbd550c
#
_cell.length_a   1.000
_cell.length_b   1.000
_cell.length_c   1.000
_cell.angle_alpha   90.00
_cell.angle_beta   90.00
_cell.angle_gamma   90.00
#
_symmetry.space_group_name_H-M   'P 1'
#
loop_
_entity.id
_entity.type
_entity.pdbx_description
1 polymer ?
#
loop_
_entity_poly.entity_id
_entity_poly.type
_entity_poly.pdbx_seq_one_letter_code
_entity_poly.pdbx_strand_id
1 'polypeptide(L)'
;MVMATGILALQGNFRQHAKSLELINKEYTFIKNSNDIENIDSLILPGGESTSMIKIQENEEIFNKLLNKINEGIPTLGTCAGLILLSNDVLDGKVSLGILNCVVERNAYGRQNDSFEGLVTFNKNTQMYCFIRAPR
;
A
#
# COMPACT_ATOMS: atom_id res chain seq x y z
N MET A 1 19.96 16.45 5.90
CA MET A 1 19.38 15.64 4.81
C MET A 1 17.87 15.78 4.90
N VAL A 2 17.20 16.20 3.85
CA VAL A 2 15.74 16.29 3.84
C VAL A 2 15.22 14.85 3.74
N MET A 3 14.55 14.41 4.78
CA MET A 3 13.88 13.10 4.77
C MET A 3 12.54 13.26 4.07
N ALA A 4 12.18 12.32 3.23
CA ALA A 4 11.01 12.40 2.36
C ALA A 4 10.12 11.17 2.51
N THR A 5 8.84 11.31 2.17
CA THR A 5 7.93 10.17 2.06
C THR A 5 8.30 9.35 0.83
N GLY A 6 8.69 8.10 1.03
CA GLY A 6 8.89 7.15 -0.05
C GLY A 6 7.55 6.65 -0.59
N ILE A 7 7.33 6.72 -1.90
CA ILE A 7 6.18 6.12 -2.57
C ILE A 7 6.67 4.99 -3.45
N LEU A 8 6.26 3.75 -3.17
CA LEU A 8 6.63 2.62 -4.00
C LEU A 8 6.03 2.78 -5.41
N ALA A 9 6.90 2.87 -6.42
CA ALA A 9 6.54 3.24 -7.78
C ALA A 9 6.93 2.20 -8.83
N LEU A 10 6.90 0.92 -8.46
CA LEU A 10 7.13 -0.18 -9.40
C LEU A 10 5.95 -0.33 -10.36
N GLN A 11 4.73 -0.15 -9.86
CA GLN A 11 3.48 -0.14 -10.61
C GLN A 11 2.34 0.40 -9.75
N GLY A 12 1.17 0.71 -10.35
CA GLY A 12 -0.05 1.08 -9.63
C GLY A 12 -0.27 2.59 -9.48
N ASN A 13 -1.06 2.97 -8.48
CA ASN A 13 -1.59 4.34 -8.31
C ASN A 13 -0.62 5.30 -7.58
N PHE A 14 0.68 5.15 -7.75
CA PHE A 14 1.67 5.95 -7.03
C PHE A 14 1.59 7.46 -7.34
N ARG A 15 1.17 7.84 -8.55
CA ARG A 15 1.05 9.26 -8.94
C ARG A 15 -0.07 9.99 -8.21
N GLN A 16 -1.15 9.32 -7.86
CA GLN A 16 -2.25 9.90 -7.09
C GLN A 16 -1.81 10.21 -5.66
N HIS A 17 -1.01 9.35 -5.05
CA HIS A 17 -0.40 9.61 -3.75
C HIS A 17 0.57 10.79 -3.79
N ALA A 18 1.38 10.90 -4.85
CA ALA A 18 2.27 12.04 -5.06
C ALA A 18 1.48 13.36 -5.10
N LYS A 19 0.41 13.43 -5.87
CA LYS A 19 -0.48 14.60 -5.93
C LYS A 19 -1.07 14.96 -4.55
N SER A 20 -1.45 13.95 -3.77
CA SER A 20 -1.98 14.18 -2.42
C SER A 20 -0.92 14.78 -1.48
N LEU A 21 0.34 14.34 -1.58
CA LEU A 21 1.44 14.90 -0.81
C LEU A 21 1.78 16.33 -1.26
N GLU A 22 1.74 16.61 -2.57
CA GLU A 22 1.92 17.97 -3.11
C GLU A 22 0.89 18.95 -2.55
N LEU A 23 -0.39 18.53 -2.46
CA LEU A 23 -1.47 19.37 -1.91
C LEU A 23 -1.25 19.76 -0.44
N ILE A 24 -0.52 18.96 0.31
CA ILE A 24 -0.18 19.23 1.72
C ILE A 24 1.27 19.69 1.91
N ASN A 25 1.95 20.06 0.82
CA ASN A 25 3.34 20.53 0.80
C ASN A 25 4.32 19.57 1.49
N LYS A 26 4.18 18.26 1.24
CA LYS A 26 5.09 17.23 1.76
C LYS A 26 6.04 16.75 0.67
N GLU A 27 7.32 16.69 1.02
CA GLU A 27 8.37 16.13 0.15
C GLU A 27 8.18 14.62 -0.01
N TYR A 28 8.38 14.13 -1.22
CA TYR A 28 8.31 12.71 -1.52
C TYR A 28 9.38 12.29 -2.53
N THR A 29 9.66 11.00 -2.55
CA THR A 29 10.48 10.35 -3.58
C THR A 29 9.81 9.08 -4.09
N PHE A 30 9.96 8.78 -5.37
CA PHE A 30 9.49 7.50 -5.92
C PHE A 30 10.55 6.42 -5.69
N ILE A 31 10.12 5.32 -5.07
CA ILE A 31 10.95 4.12 -4.89
C ILE A 31 10.84 3.25 -6.14
N LYS A 32 11.89 3.22 -6.95
CA LYS A 32 12.01 2.40 -8.17
C LYS A 32 13.10 1.36 -8.06
N ASN A 33 14.06 1.57 -7.18
CA ASN A 33 15.15 0.67 -6.88
C ASN A 33 15.49 0.70 -5.38
N SER A 34 16.36 -0.19 -4.96
CA SER A 34 16.70 -0.39 -3.56
C SER A 34 17.40 0.81 -2.91
N ASN A 35 18.12 1.63 -3.68
CA ASN A 35 18.82 2.81 -3.15
C ASN A 35 17.85 3.94 -2.77
N ASP A 36 16.71 4.01 -3.43
CA ASP A 36 15.69 5.03 -3.16
C ASP A 36 15.07 4.89 -1.76
N ILE A 37 15.25 3.72 -1.11
CA ILE A 37 14.69 3.41 0.21
C ILE A 37 15.54 4.00 1.36
N GLU A 38 16.79 4.36 1.11
CA GLU A 38 17.73 4.70 2.19
C GLU A 38 17.36 5.99 2.94
N ASN A 39 16.86 7.00 2.23
CA ASN A 39 16.65 8.35 2.73
C ASN A 39 15.16 8.70 2.94
N ILE A 40 14.32 7.72 3.26
CA ILE A 40 12.92 7.96 3.57
C ILE A 40 12.66 7.90 5.08
N ASP A 41 11.71 8.70 5.55
CA ASP A 41 11.22 8.72 6.93
C ASP A 41 9.80 8.17 7.08
N SER A 42 9.12 7.96 5.98
CA SER A 42 7.77 7.41 5.90
C SER A 42 7.57 6.69 4.57
N LEU A 43 6.61 5.79 4.50
CA LEU A 43 6.41 4.92 3.35
C LEU A 43 4.94 4.86 2.94
N ILE A 44 4.69 4.98 1.63
CA ILE A 44 3.40 4.68 1.02
C ILE A 44 3.54 3.47 0.09
N LEU A 45 2.72 2.45 0.34
CA LEU A 45 2.55 1.28 -0.53
C LEU A 45 1.23 1.44 -1.30
N PRO A 46 1.27 1.87 -2.57
CA PRO A 46 0.07 2.16 -3.35
C PRO A 46 -0.75 0.92 -3.68
N GLY A 47 -2.01 1.16 -3.99
CA GLY A 47 -2.85 0.20 -4.66
C GLY A 47 -2.42 -0.05 -6.11
N GLY A 48 -2.89 -1.14 -6.68
CA GLY A 48 -2.63 -1.55 -8.04
C GLY A 48 -3.18 -2.94 -8.31
N GLU A 49 -2.91 -3.46 -9.48
CA GLU A 49 -3.27 -4.83 -9.83
C GLU A 49 -2.30 -5.85 -9.21
N SER A 50 -2.68 -7.11 -9.22
CA SER A 50 -1.86 -8.23 -8.68
C SER A 50 -0.45 -8.31 -9.28
N THR A 51 -0.26 -7.80 -10.49
CA THR A 51 1.06 -7.68 -11.15
C THR A 51 2.04 -6.78 -10.38
N SER A 52 1.57 -5.79 -9.63
CA SER A 52 2.43 -4.94 -8.79
C SER A 52 3.06 -5.75 -7.66
N MET A 53 2.29 -6.64 -7.06
CA MET A 53 2.75 -7.50 -5.96
C MET A 53 3.77 -8.53 -6.45
N ILE A 54 3.56 -9.08 -7.65
CA ILE A 54 4.52 -10.01 -8.28
C ILE A 54 5.85 -9.30 -8.54
N LYS A 55 5.84 -8.08 -9.07
CA LYS A 55 7.08 -7.31 -9.32
C LYS A 55 7.86 -6.98 -8.05
N ILE A 56 7.17 -6.73 -6.93
CA ILE A 56 7.84 -6.53 -5.64
C ILE A 56 8.50 -7.84 -5.20
N GLN A 57 7.80 -8.96 -5.36
CA GLN A 57 8.32 -10.28 -5.01
C GLN A 57 9.52 -10.69 -5.88
N GLU A 58 9.50 -10.38 -7.17
CA GLU A 58 10.60 -10.63 -8.10
C GLU A 58 11.83 -9.76 -7.80
N ASN A 59 11.64 -8.64 -7.08
CA ASN A 59 12.73 -7.79 -6.61
C ASN A 59 12.99 -7.99 -5.11
N GLU A 60 13.66 -9.09 -4.80
CA GLU A 60 13.95 -9.50 -3.42
C GLU A 60 14.72 -8.44 -2.63
N GLU A 61 15.59 -7.67 -3.26
CA GLU A 61 16.36 -6.61 -2.60
C GLU A 61 15.44 -5.46 -2.14
N ILE A 62 14.53 -5.00 -2.98
CA ILE A 62 13.54 -3.98 -2.61
C ILE A 62 12.64 -4.52 -1.48
N PHE A 63 12.17 -5.76 -1.61
CA PHE A 63 11.30 -6.39 -0.63
C PHE A 63 11.94 -6.42 0.76
N ASN A 64 13.18 -6.91 0.85
CA ASN A 64 13.91 -6.99 2.11
C ASN A 64 14.22 -5.61 2.70
N LYS A 65 14.61 -4.63 1.90
CA LYS A 65 14.86 -3.26 2.36
C LYS A 65 13.58 -2.58 2.87
N LEU A 66 12.45 -2.76 2.19
CA LEU A 66 11.15 -2.25 2.66
C LEU A 66 10.78 -2.88 4.00
N LEU A 67 10.90 -4.20 4.13
CA LEU A 67 10.63 -4.92 5.36
C LEU A 67 11.49 -4.41 6.52
N ASN A 68 12.78 -4.22 6.29
CA ASN A 68 13.69 -3.67 7.30
C ASN A 68 13.27 -2.26 7.74
N LYS A 69 12.99 -1.36 6.79
CA LYS A 69 12.54 0.00 7.10
C LYS A 69 11.25 0.05 7.91
N ILE A 70 10.29 -0.81 7.58
CA ILE A 70 9.04 -0.89 8.34
C ILE A 70 9.31 -1.44 9.75
N ASN A 71 10.17 -2.43 9.90
CA ASN A 71 10.57 -2.97 11.20
C ASN A 71 11.37 -1.97 12.05
N GLU A 72 12.08 -1.02 11.42
CA GLU A 72 12.70 0.13 12.10
C GLU A 72 11.64 1.12 12.64
N GLY A 73 10.37 0.95 12.30
CA GLY A 73 9.25 1.72 12.84
C GLY A 73 8.88 2.97 12.04
N ILE A 74 9.27 3.08 10.78
CA ILE A 74 8.81 4.22 9.98
C ILE A 74 7.29 4.17 9.74
N PRO A 75 6.58 5.32 9.81
CA PRO A 75 5.17 5.37 9.47
C PRO A 75 4.90 4.82 8.07
N THR A 76 3.99 3.87 7.98
CA THR A 76 3.69 3.18 6.71
C THR A 76 2.19 3.18 6.43
N LEU A 77 1.82 3.63 5.23
CA LEU A 77 0.45 3.60 4.71
C LEU A 77 0.35 2.61 3.54
N GLY A 78 -0.47 1.59 3.69
CA GLY A 78 -0.86 0.70 2.59
C GLY A 78 -2.28 0.98 2.12
N THR A 79 -2.47 1.17 0.82
CA THR A 79 -3.80 1.34 0.22
C THR A 79 -4.11 0.21 -0.74
N CYS A 80 -5.31 -0.39 -0.66
CA CYS A 80 -5.76 -1.50 -1.50
C CYS A 80 -4.71 -2.64 -1.54
N ALA A 81 -4.04 -2.87 -2.66
CA ALA A 81 -2.98 -3.89 -2.81
C ALA A 81 -1.81 -3.66 -1.83
N GLY A 82 -1.50 -2.41 -1.49
CA GLY A 82 -0.48 -2.09 -0.48
C GLY A 82 -0.88 -2.53 0.94
N LEU A 83 -2.16 -2.45 1.29
CA LEU A 83 -2.67 -3.01 2.54
C LEU A 83 -2.57 -4.54 2.54
N ILE A 84 -2.93 -5.18 1.44
CA ILE A 84 -2.81 -6.64 1.28
C ILE A 84 -1.35 -7.07 1.47
N LEU A 85 -0.41 -6.31 0.91
CA LEU A 85 1.03 -6.57 1.07
C LEU A 85 1.48 -6.48 2.53
N LEU A 86 0.93 -5.56 3.32
CA LEU A 86 1.26 -5.42 4.74
C LEU A 86 0.65 -6.52 5.63
N SER A 87 -0.41 -7.20 5.20
CA SER A 87 -1.14 -8.18 6.02
C SER A 87 -0.25 -9.33 6.46
N ASN A 88 -0.67 -10.00 7.52
CA ASN A 88 0.01 -11.19 8.04
C ASN A 88 -0.22 -12.40 7.14
N ASP A 89 -1.42 -12.52 6.58
CA ASP A 89 -1.78 -13.62 5.68
C ASP A 89 -2.82 -13.17 4.64
N VAL A 90 -2.85 -13.85 3.53
CA VAL A 90 -3.81 -13.65 2.45
C VAL A 90 -4.43 -14.99 2.06
N LEU A 91 -5.75 -15.12 2.16
CA LEU A 91 -6.45 -16.41 2.03
C LEU A 91 -6.23 -17.13 0.69
N ASP A 92 -5.89 -16.42 -0.37
CA ASP A 92 -5.58 -17.00 -1.68
C ASP A 92 -4.07 -17.30 -1.90
N GLY A 93 -3.28 -17.30 -0.83
CA GLY A 93 -1.85 -17.67 -0.85
C GLY A 93 -0.95 -16.66 -1.56
N LYS A 94 -1.33 -15.40 -1.62
CA LYS A 94 -0.48 -14.32 -2.16
C LYS A 94 0.56 -13.86 -1.16
N VAL A 95 1.59 -13.20 -1.68
CA VAL A 95 2.70 -12.68 -0.89
C VAL A 95 2.25 -11.57 0.04
N SER A 96 2.73 -11.63 1.28
CA SER A 96 2.57 -10.59 2.29
C SER A 96 3.89 -10.32 2.99
N LEU A 97 4.02 -9.13 3.58
CA LEU A 97 5.16 -8.76 4.42
C LEU A 97 5.03 -9.27 5.86
N GLY A 98 3.84 -9.72 6.26
CA GLY A 98 3.59 -10.28 7.59
C GLY A 98 3.70 -9.28 8.74
N ILE A 99 3.44 -8.01 8.49
CA ILE A 99 3.66 -6.92 9.47
C ILE A 99 2.39 -6.53 10.21
N LEU A 100 1.31 -6.37 9.45
CA LEU A 100 0.02 -5.99 10.01
C LEU A 100 -0.72 -7.25 10.44
N ASN A 101 -1.05 -7.35 11.74
CA ASN A 101 -1.77 -8.51 12.28
C ASN A 101 -3.22 -8.55 11.79
N CYS A 102 -3.40 -8.85 10.53
CA CYS A 102 -4.69 -9.09 9.89
C CYS A 102 -4.56 -10.14 8.78
N VAL A 103 -5.65 -10.86 8.56
CA VAL A 103 -5.82 -11.80 7.45
C VAL A 103 -6.69 -11.11 6.40
N VAL A 104 -6.31 -11.19 5.15
CA VAL A 104 -7.04 -10.54 4.07
C VAL A 104 -7.71 -11.57 3.16
N GLU A 105 -9.00 -11.42 2.96
CA GLU A 105 -9.77 -12.07 1.91
C GLU A 105 -9.90 -11.11 0.73
N ARG A 106 -9.23 -11.44 -0.39
CA ARG A 106 -9.27 -10.60 -1.59
C ARG A 106 -10.60 -10.71 -2.30
N ASN A 107 -11.05 -9.59 -2.89
CA ASN A 107 -12.33 -9.50 -3.63
C ASN A 107 -13.53 -10.00 -2.81
N ALA A 108 -13.50 -9.86 -1.48
CA ALA A 108 -14.54 -10.35 -0.58
C ALA A 108 -15.92 -9.76 -0.87
N TYR A 109 -15.96 -8.56 -1.45
CA TYR A 109 -17.18 -7.85 -1.85
C TYR A 109 -17.50 -8.02 -3.35
N GLY A 110 -17.00 -9.10 -3.97
CA GLY A 110 -17.35 -9.48 -5.34
C GLY A 110 -16.41 -8.93 -6.42
N ARG A 111 -16.83 -9.14 -7.67
CA ARG A 111 -16.10 -8.69 -8.86
C ARG A 111 -16.35 -7.19 -9.11
N GLN A 112 -15.64 -6.62 -10.08
CA GLN A 112 -15.81 -5.20 -10.43
C GLN A 112 -17.25 -4.83 -10.84
N ASN A 113 -17.97 -5.75 -11.50
CA ASN A 113 -19.38 -5.53 -11.88
C ASN A 113 -20.32 -5.56 -10.67
N ASP A 114 -19.88 -6.07 -9.53
CA ASP A 114 -20.65 -6.14 -8.28
C ASP A 114 -20.31 -4.95 -7.35
N SER A 115 -19.66 -3.91 -7.87
CA SER A 115 -19.32 -2.71 -7.11
C SER A 115 -20.56 -2.02 -6.57
N PHE A 116 -20.47 -1.51 -5.36
CA PHE A 116 -21.58 -0.84 -4.68
C PHE A 116 -21.07 0.34 -3.84
N GLU A 117 -21.98 1.19 -3.42
CA GLU A 117 -21.74 2.25 -2.44
C GLU A 117 -22.32 1.86 -1.09
N GLY A 118 -21.59 2.15 -0.02
CA GLY A 118 -22.00 1.83 1.34
C GLY A 118 -21.54 2.86 2.35
N LEU A 119 -22.32 3.01 3.41
CA LEU A 119 -21.95 3.86 4.54
C LEU A 119 -20.87 3.16 5.38
N VAL A 120 -19.77 3.85 5.65
CA VAL A 120 -18.70 3.40 6.53
C VAL A 120 -18.51 4.41 7.64
N THR A 121 -18.45 3.91 8.88
CA THR A 121 -18.13 4.71 10.05
C THR A 121 -16.68 4.46 10.46
N PHE A 122 -15.88 5.51 10.43
CA PHE A 122 -14.50 5.48 10.88
C PHE A 122 -14.23 6.69 11.79
N ASN A 123 -13.67 6.45 12.98
CA ASN A 123 -13.42 7.50 13.98
C ASN A 123 -14.62 8.41 14.24
N LYS A 124 -15.80 7.84 14.41
CA LYS A 124 -17.10 8.53 14.61
C LYS A 124 -17.60 9.36 13.41
N ASN A 125 -16.90 9.35 12.29
CA ASN A 125 -17.36 9.98 11.05
C ASN A 125 -17.95 8.91 10.14
N THR A 126 -19.16 9.16 9.64
CA THR A 126 -19.87 8.28 8.71
C THR A 126 -19.91 8.92 7.35
N GLN A 127 -19.42 8.23 6.34
CA GLN A 127 -19.37 8.69 4.95
C GLN A 127 -19.74 7.56 3.99
N MET A 128 -20.19 7.95 2.79
CA MET A 128 -20.42 7.02 1.68
C MET A 128 -19.10 6.68 1.01
N TYR A 129 -18.84 5.39 0.82
CA TYR A 129 -17.65 4.88 0.12
C TYR A 129 -18.05 3.92 -0.98
N CYS A 130 -17.25 3.89 -2.06
CA CYS A 130 -17.39 2.93 -3.14
C CYS A 130 -16.56 1.69 -2.86
N PHE A 131 -17.18 0.53 -2.94
CA PHE A 131 -16.55 -0.78 -2.80
C PHE A 131 -16.35 -1.39 -4.19
N ILE A 132 -15.11 -1.36 -4.68
CA ILE A 132 -14.73 -1.88 -6.00
C ILE A 132 -13.72 -3.01 -5.78
N ARG A 133 -14.13 -4.27 -5.94
CA ARG A 133 -13.29 -5.44 -5.65
C ARG A 133 -12.60 -5.35 -4.28
N ALA A 134 -13.31 -4.78 -3.31
CA ALA A 134 -12.72 -4.49 -2.02
C ALA A 134 -12.34 -5.78 -1.27
N PRO A 135 -11.20 -5.81 -0.59
CA PRO A 135 -10.85 -6.89 0.34
C PRO A 135 -11.59 -6.73 1.67
N ARG A 136 -11.61 -7.80 2.44
CA ARG A 136 -12.09 -7.85 3.83
C ARG A 136 -10.99 -8.40 4.74
#